data_fd1dbdfe59b82a4fdfe426493e0a9b7e
#
_entry.id   fd1dbdfe59b82a4fdfe426493e0a9b7e
#
_cell.length_a   1.000
_cell.length_b   1.000
_cell.length_c   1.000
_cell.angle_alpha   90.00
_cell.angle_beta   90.00
_cell.angle_gamma   90.00
#
_symmetry.space_group_name_H-M   'P 1'
#
loop_
_entity.id
_entity.type
_entity.pdbx_description
1 polymer ?
#
loop_
_entity_poly.entity_id
_entity_poly.type
_entity_poly.pdbx_seq_one_letter_code
_entity_poly.pdbx_strand_id
1 'polypeptide(L)'
;ACGFFLNGCSDSLVDVAQNMQGLRLQREYRRPIISSFHGMWSVGAAAGGGFGILTTALHISLLAHTLIASLGCIALGLLVLPFTLPGADPDNSEETDREDLSRVRTRPFAPVIVLGLLVVLCISGMLIEDAGSSWATLFMRDYAKTGAALAGSGYVVLLSTHALGRFIADPLVGRFGPRAVVAGG
;
A
#
# COMPACT_ATOMS: atom_id res chain seq x y z
N ALA A 1 -23.61 7.11 -0.83
CA ALA A 1 -22.66 8.25 -0.79
C ALA A 1 -21.97 8.36 0.58
N CYS A 2 -22.71 8.54 1.70
CA CYS A 2 -22.11 8.74 3.03
C CYS A 2 -21.19 7.59 3.48
N GLY A 3 -21.55 6.34 3.23
CA GLY A 3 -20.72 5.18 3.57
C GLY A 3 -19.37 5.17 2.86
N PHE A 4 -19.34 5.50 1.57
CA PHE A 4 -18.08 5.62 0.82
C PHE A 4 -17.20 6.78 1.30
N PHE A 5 -17.83 7.91 1.67
CA PHE A 5 -17.10 9.04 2.24
C PHE A 5 -16.45 8.68 3.58
N LEU A 6 -17.19 8.07 4.49
CA LEU A 6 -16.67 7.62 5.78
C LEU A 6 -15.56 6.58 5.61
N ASN A 7 -15.74 5.65 4.68
CA ASN A 7 -14.71 4.65 4.38
C ASN A 7 -13.41 5.31 3.89
N GLY A 8 -13.50 6.23 2.92
CA GLY A 8 -12.32 6.92 2.41
C GLY A 8 -11.60 7.77 3.47
N CYS A 9 -12.36 8.47 4.33
CA CYS A 9 -11.77 9.21 5.45
C CYS A 9 -11.05 8.29 6.44
N SER A 10 -11.68 7.16 6.81
CA SER A 10 -11.09 6.20 7.73
C SER A 10 -9.85 5.55 7.14
N ASP A 11 -9.90 5.16 5.87
CA ASP A 11 -8.78 4.58 5.14
C ASP A 11 -7.57 5.51 5.14
N SER A 12 -7.78 6.78 4.78
CA SER A 12 -6.71 7.79 4.78
C SER A 12 -6.06 8.00 6.14
N LEU A 13 -6.87 8.04 7.22
CA LEU A 13 -6.35 8.20 8.59
C LEU A 13 -5.53 6.98 9.02
N VAL A 14 -6.01 5.78 8.72
CA VAL A 14 -5.31 4.53 9.05
C VAL A 14 -4.03 4.41 8.26
N ASP A 15 -4.03 4.74 6.96
CA ASP A 15 -2.85 4.70 6.10
C ASP A 15 -1.75 5.62 6.62
N VAL A 16 -2.08 6.87 6.96
CA VAL A 16 -1.12 7.81 7.56
C VAL A 16 -0.56 7.27 8.87
N ALA A 17 -1.42 6.77 9.76
CA ALA A 17 -0.99 6.25 11.06
C ALA A 17 -0.08 5.02 10.91
N GLN A 18 -0.40 4.10 9.99
CA GLN A 18 0.42 2.92 9.69
C GLN A 18 1.78 3.30 9.11
N ASN A 19 1.81 4.24 8.17
CA ASN A 19 3.05 4.73 7.57
C ASN A 19 3.96 5.40 8.62
N MET A 20 3.40 6.20 9.53
CA MET A 20 4.16 6.79 10.64
C MET A 20 4.75 5.71 11.56
N GLN A 21 3.98 4.68 11.93
CA GLN A 21 4.48 3.54 12.70
C GLN A 21 5.58 2.79 11.95
N GLY A 22 5.42 2.57 10.65
CA GLY A 22 6.41 1.94 9.78
C GLY A 22 7.73 2.71 9.74
N LEU A 23 7.68 4.04 9.61
CA LEU A 23 8.85 4.91 9.62
C LEU A 23 9.56 4.92 10.98
N ARG A 24 8.81 4.95 12.09
CA ARG A 24 9.38 4.82 13.44
C ARG A 24 10.15 3.51 13.58
N LEU A 25 9.53 2.40 13.17
CA LEU A 25 10.13 1.08 13.23
C LEU A 25 11.36 0.99 12.31
N GLN A 26 11.32 1.58 11.13
CA GLN A 26 12.46 1.64 10.21
C GLN A 26 13.66 2.36 10.84
N ARG A 27 13.44 3.45 11.58
CA ARG A 27 14.51 4.16 12.31
C ARG A 27 15.15 3.27 13.38
N GLU A 28 14.33 2.54 14.14
CA GLU A 28 14.81 1.58 15.17
C GLU A 28 15.63 0.44 14.56
N TYR A 29 15.15 -0.13 13.45
CA TYR A 29 15.82 -1.23 12.75
C TYR A 29 17.05 -0.81 11.94
N ARG A 30 17.21 0.49 11.66
CA ARG A 30 18.28 1.05 10.81
C ARG A 30 18.41 0.36 9.45
N ARG A 31 17.32 -0.10 8.88
CA ARG A 31 17.23 -0.78 7.57
C ARG A 31 16.00 -0.31 6.83
N PRO A 32 16.04 -0.21 5.49
CA PRO A 32 14.84 0.08 4.71
C PRO A 32 13.87 -1.11 4.84
N ILE A 33 12.67 -0.86 5.36
CA ILE A 33 11.61 -1.87 5.55
C ILE A 33 10.25 -1.38 5.09
N ILE A 34 10.15 -0.12 4.67
CA ILE A 34 8.85 0.49 4.33
C ILE A 34 8.21 -0.19 3.12
N SER A 35 9.01 -0.59 2.11
CA SER A 35 8.49 -1.31 0.94
C SER A 35 7.94 -2.68 1.33
N SER A 36 8.59 -3.36 2.28
CA SER A 36 8.09 -4.64 2.81
C SER A 36 6.76 -4.47 3.55
N PHE A 37 6.53 -3.36 4.28
CA PHE A 37 5.21 -3.06 4.85
C PHE A 37 4.14 -2.92 3.77
N HIS A 38 4.42 -2.17 2.70
CA HIS A 38 3.51 -2.08 1.56
C HIS A 38 3.38 -3.43 0.82
N GLY A 39 4.43 -4.27 0.84
CA GLY A 39 4.37 -5.65 0.37
C GLY A 39 3.35 -6.48 1.16
N MET A 40 3.36 -6.38 2.50
CA MET A 40 2.37 -7.05 3.36
C MET A 40 0.95 -6.57 3.11
N TRP A 41 0.74 -5.26 2.85
CA TRP A 41 -0.54 -4.75 2.39
C TRP A 41 -1.02 -5.46 1.10
N SER A 42 -0.11 -5.61 0.11
CA SER A 42 -0.44 -6.32 -1.14
C SER A 42 -0.75 -7.80 -0.92
N VAL A 43 -0.08 -8.46 0.03
CA VAL A 43 -0.41 -9.84 0.45
C VAL A 43 -1.81 -9.90 1.05
N GLY A 44 -2.14 -8.96 1.94
CA GLY A 44 -3.47 -8.86 2.53
C GLY A 44 -4.57 -8.67 1.48
N ALA A 45 -4.33 -7.78 0.53
CA ALA A 45 -5.27 -7.51 -0.57
C ALA A 45 -5.41 -8.72 -1.52
N ALA A 46 -4.32 -9.43 -1.84
CA ALA A 46 -4.36 -10.68 -2.61
C ALA A 46 -5.13 -11.78 -1.86
N ALA A 47 -4.91 -11.93 -0.55
CA ALA A 47 -5.64 -12.86 0.30
C ALA A 47 -7.15 -12.53 0.35
N GLY A 48 -7.50 -11.24 0.46
CA GLY A 48 -8.88 -10.77 0.38
C GLY A 48 -9.54 -11.09 -0.96
N GLY A 49 -8.81 -10.88 -2.08
CA GLY A 49 -9.25 -11.28 -3.41
C GLY A 49 -9.46 -12.80 -3.53
N GLY A 50 -8.52 -13.59 -3.00
CA GLY A 50 -8.64 -15.05 -2.92
C GLY A 50 -9.87 -15.50 -2.10
N PHE A 51 -10.13 -14.85 -0.98
CA PHE A 51 -11.34 -15.07 -0.19
C PHE A 51 -12.60 -14.74 -0.99
N GLY A 52 -12.60 -13.64 -1.75
CA GLY A 52 -13.69 -13.29 -2.66
C GLY A 52 -13.95 -14.35 -3.74
N ILE A 53 -12.90 -14.91 -4.35
CA ILE A 53 -12.99 -16.02 -5.29
C ILE A 53 -13.63 -17.23 -4.63
N LEU A 54 -13.14 -17.61 -3.45
CA LEU A 54 -13.62 -18.77 -2.70
C LEU A 54 -15.10 -18.63 -2.34
N THR A 55 -15.51 -17.50 -1.78
CA THR A 55 -16.91 -17.26 -1.40
C THR A 55 -17.85 -17.23 -2.60
N THR A 56 -17.38 -16.70 -3.74
CA THR A 56 -18.13 -16.75 -5.01
C THR A 56 -18.29 -18.17 -5.51
N ALA A 57 -17.23 -18.98 -5.48
CA ALA A 57 -17.27 -20.39 -5.89
C ALA A 57 -18.19 -21.24 -4.99
N LEU A 58 -18.24 -20.91 -3.71
CA LEU A 58 -19.12 -21.58 -2.71
C LEU A 58 -20.55 -21.00 -2.69
N HIS A 59 -20.88 -20.08 -3.57
CA HIS A 59 -22.18 -19.40 -3.62
C HIS A 59 -22.60 -18.74 -2.29
N ILE A 60 -21.63 -18.27 -1.50
CA ILE A 60 -21.90 -17.55 -0.25
C ILE A 60 -22.50 -16.17 -0.59
N SER A 61 -23.55 -15.80 0.14
CA SER A 61 -24.21 -14.51 -0.09
C SER A 61 -23.25 -13.33 0.18
N LEU A 62 -23.42 -12.23 -0.55
CA LEU A 62 -22.61 -11.02 -0.38
C LEU A 62 -22.64 -10.52 1.07
N LEU A 63 -23.79 -10.57 1.73
CA LEU A 63 -23.92 -10.17 3.13
C LEU A 63 -23.04 -11.02 4.05
N ALA A 64 -23.09 -12.34 3.90
CA ALA A 64 -22.28 -13.26 4.71
C ALA A 64 -20.78 -13.05 4.45
N HIS A 65 -20.38 -12.91 3.18
CA HIS A 65 -19.01 -12.59 2.79
C HIS A 65 -18.54 -11.31 3.50
N THR A 66 -19.31 -10.22 3.39
CA THR A 66 -18.94 -8.92 3.97
C THR A 66 -18.85 -8.98 5.50
N LEU A 67 -19.78 -9.67 6.16
CA LEU A 67 -19.76 -9.83 7.61
C LEU A 67 -18.53 -10.62 8.08
N ILE A 68 -18.23 -11.75 7.43
CA ILE A 68 -17.05 -12.57 7.78
C ILE A 68 -15.76 -11.76 7.58
N ALA A 69 -15.63 -11.08 6.44
CA ALA A 69 -14.45 -10.25 6.15
C ALA A 69 -14.29 -9.12 7.17
N SER A 70 -15.37 -8.37 7.45
CA SER A 70 -15.34 -7.25 8.40
C SER A 70 -15.02 -7.68 9.81
N LEU A 71 -15.66 -8.74 10.30
CA LEU A 71 -15.37 -9.29 11.64
C LEU A 71 -13.95 -9.82 11.74
N GLY A 72 -13.46 -10.47 10.70
CA GLY A 72 -12.08 -10.94 10.62
C GLY A 72 -11.06 -9.79 10.68
N CYS A 73 -11.30 -8.72 9.91
CA CYS A 73 -10.44 -7.53 9.94
C CYS A 73 -10.46 -6.82 11.30
N ILE A 74 -11.65 -6.68 11.92
CA ILE A 74 -11.78 -6.10 13.26
C ILE A 74 -11.02 -6.94 14.29
N ALA A 75 -11.20 -8.26 14.29
CA ALA A 75 -10.53 -9.17 15.20
C ALA A 75 -9.01 -9.09 15.03
N LEU A 76 -8.51 -9.07 13.79
CA LEU A 76 -7.09 -8.92 13.49
C LEU A 76 -6.55 -7.57 13.96
N GLY A 77 -7.27 -6.48 13.72
CA GLY A 77 -6.90 -5.14 14.17
C GLY A 77 -6.78 -5.07 15.70
N LEU A 78 -7.77 -5.60 16.41
CA LEU A 78 -7.75 -5.64 17.88
C LEU A 78 -6.61 -6.52 18.42
N LEU A 79 -6.29 -7.62 17.73
CA LEU A 79 -5.17 -8.49 18.10
C LEU A 79 -3.81 -7.81 17.95
N VAL A 80 -3.64 -6.99 16.90
CA VAL A 80 -2.37 -6.33 16.59
C VAL A 80 -2.17 -5.04 17.38
N LEU A 81 -3.25 -4.39 17.81
CA LEU A 81 -3.22 -3.11 18.51
C LEU A 81 -2.22 -3.04 19.70
N PRO A 82 -2.11 -4.07 20.58
CA PRO A 82 -1.15 -4.06 21.70
C PRO A 82 0.32 -4.06 21.27
N PHE A 83 0.61 -4.45 20.03
CA PHE A 83 1.98 -4.52 19.48
C PHE A 83 2.42 -3.24 18.78
N THR A 84 1.55 -2.25 18.67
CA THR A 84 1.91 -0.94 18.10
C THR A 84 2.79 -0.17 19.07
N LEU A 85 3.73 0.63 18.54
CA LEU A 85 4.59 1.46 19.35
C LEU A 85 3.77 2.54 20.08
N PRO A 86 3.84 2.64 21.41
CA PRO A 86 3.06 3.60 22.17
C PRO A 86 3.63 5.02 22.05
N GLY A 87 2.77 6.01 22.28
CA GLY A 87 3.14 7.43 22.37
C GLY A 87 3.28 8.13 21.02
N ALA A 88 3.38 9.46 21.08
CA ALA A 88 3.70 10.30 19.94
C ALA A 88 5.14 10.06 19.47
N ASP A 89 5.42 10.33 18.20
CA ASP A 89 6.79 10.26 17.65
C ASP A 89 7.65 11.30 18.40
N PRO A 90 8.78 10.91 19.00
CA PRO A 90 9.71 11.88 19.55
C PRO A 90 10.21 12.80 18.45
N ASP A 91 10.18 14.08 18.70
CA ASP A 91 10.36 15.19 17.74
C ASP A 91 11.77 15.33 17.13
N ASN A 92 12.50 14.24 16.99
CA ASN A 92 13.84 14.21 16.37
C ASN A 92 13.83 14.31 14.83
N SER A 93 12.64 14.29 14.22
CA SER A 93 12.47 14.43 12.77
C SER A 93 12.71 15.86 12.28
N GLU A 94 12.43 16.88 13.10
CA GLU A 94 12.55 18.26 12.69
C GLU A 94 14.02 18.71 12.45
N GLU A 95 15.00 18.20 13.19
CA GLU A 95 16.41 18.57 12.99
C GLU A 95 16.99 17.91 11.74
N THR A 96 16.72 16.65 11.52
CA THR A 96 17.22 15.93 10.32
C THR A 96 16.56 16.46 9.04
N ASP A 97 15.25 16.73 9.08
CA ASP A 97 14.52 17.31 7.95
C ASP A 97 14.97 18.75 7.65
N ARG A 98 15.32 19.52 8.69
CA ARG A 98 15.87 20.88 8.50
C ARG A 98 17.26 20.87 7.88
N GLU A 99 18.12 19.93 8.22
CA GLU A 99 19.45 19.79 7.59
C GLU A 99 19.34 19.39 6.12
N ASP A 100 18.50 18.43 5.78
CA ASP A 100 18.28 18.01 4.39
C ASP A 100 17.59 19.09 3.55
N LEU A 101 16.59 19.78 4.09
CA LEU A 101 15.96 20.93 3.44
C LEU A 101 16.93 22.10 3.26
N SER A 102 17.90 22.30 4.16
CA SER A 102 18.92 23.34 4.00
C SER A 102 19.86 23.09 2.82
N ARG A 103 20.16 21.83 2.54
CA ARG A 103 20.96 21.41 1.35
C ARG A 103 20.22 21.60 0.03
N VAL A 104 18.88 21.45 0.02
CA VAL A 104 18.04 21.68 -1.18
C VAL A 104 17.79 23.19 -1.44
N ARG A 105 17.99 24.04 -0.43
CA ARG A 105 17.66 25.47 -0.44
C ARG A 105 18.58 26.36 -1.29
N THR A 106 19.58 25.81 -1.97
CA THR A 106 20.52 26.58 -2.78
C THR A 106 19.93 27.17 -4.08
N ARG A 107 18.69 26.78 -4.46
CA ARG A 107 17.97 27.34 -5.62
C ARG A 107 16.51 27.63 -5.23
N PRO A 108 16.01 28.87 -5.34
CA PRO A 108 14.72 29.28 -4.78
C PRO A 108 13.51 28.53 -5.38
N PHE A 109 13.61 28.03 -6.60
CA PHE A 109 12.53 27.27 -7.27
C PHE A 109 12.75 25.75 -7.29
N ALA A 110 13.94 25.25 -6.91
CA ALA A 110 14.26 23.83 -6.95
C ALA A 110 13.32 22.96 -6.09
N PRO A 111 12.96 23.34 -4.85
CA PRO A 111 12.07 22.51 -4.03
C PRO A 111 10.66 22.39 -4.60
N VAL A 112 10.11 23.42 -5.21
CA VAL A 112 8.78 23.40 -5.82
C VAL A 112 8.75 22.52 -7.06
N ILE A 113 9.79 22.61 -7.91
CA ILE A 113 9.89 21.75 -9.10
C ILE A 113 10.07 20.29 -8.70
N VAL A 114 10.95 19.99 -7.74
CA VAL A 114 11.16 18.62 -7.25
C VAL A 114 9.88 18.07 -6.65
N LEU A 115 9.18 18.84 -5.81
CA LEU A 115 7.89 18.43 -5.25
C LEU A 115 6.87 18.16 -6.36
N GLY A 116 6.76 19.04 -7.36
CA GLY A 116 5.86 18.85 -8.49
C GLY A 116 6.17 17.58 -9.28
N LEU A 117 7.44 17.30 -9.55
CA LEU A 117 7.86 16.06 -10.24
C LEU A 117 7.55 14.80 -9.40
N LEU A 118 7.78 14.86 -8.08
CA LEU A 118 7.43 13.76 -7.18
C LEU A 118 5.92 13.50 -7.15
N VAL A 119 5.11 14.57 -7.12
CA VAL A 119 3.64 14.46 -7.19
C VAL A 119 3.20 13.81 -8.50
N VAL A 120 3.76 14.22 -9.64
CA VAL A 120 3.46 13.61 -10.94
C VAL A 120 3.86 12.13 -10.96
N LEU A 121 5.02 11.79 -10.42
CA LEU A 121 5.48 10.41 -10.33
C LEU A 121 4.54 9.56 -9.45
N CYS A 122 4.14 10.08 -8.29
CA CYS A 122 3.19 9.40 -7.40
C CYS A 122 1.83 9.19 -8.08
N ILE A 123 1.27 10.23 -8.72
CA ILE A 123 0.00 10.12 -9.44
C ILE A 123 0.10 9.07 -10.55
N SER A 124 1.19 9.07 -11.32
CA SER A 124 1.38 8.08 -12.39
C SER A 124 1.41 6.65 -11.86
N GLY A 125 2.12 6.41 -10.76
CA GLY A 125 2.18 5.10 -10.11
C GLY A 125 0.81 4.65 -9.58
N MET A 126 0.09 5.55 -8.90
CA MET A 126 -1.26 5.26 -8.39
C MET A 126 -2.26 4.97 -9.51
N LEU A 127 -2.23 5.74 -10.62
CA LEU A 127 -3.12 5.49 -11.75
C LEU A 127 -2.89 4.12 -12.39
N ILE A 128 -1.64 3.68 -12.52
CA ILE A 128 -1.30 2.36 -13.07
C ILE A 128 -1.78 1.25 -12.12
N GLU A 129 -1.53 1.39 -10.81
CA GLU A 129 -1.95 0.41 -9.80
C GLU A 129 -3.47 0.32 -9.71
N ASP A 130 -4.17 1.46 -9.64
CA ASP A 130 -5.63 1.51 -9.54
C ASP A 130 -6.31 1.00 -10.82
N ALA A 131 -5.85 1.44 -11.99
CA ALA A 131 -6.36 0.92 -13.26
C ALA A 131 -6.15 -0.59 -13.38
N GLY A 132 -4.96 -1.09 -13.05
CA GLY A 132 -4.66 -2.52 -13.06
C GLY A 132 -5.58 -3.31 -12.12
N SER A 133 -5.72 -2.88 -10.89
CA SER A 133 -6.55 -3.57 -9.88
C SER A 133 -8.04 -3.52 -10.21
N SER A 134 -8.55 -2.37 -10.66
CA SER A 134 -9.96 -2.19 -11.00
C SER A 134 -10.37 -2.92 -12.29
N TRP A 135 -9.50 -2.95 -13.30
CA TRP A 135 -9.83 -3.51 -14.61
C TRP A 135 -9.41 -4.97 -14.80
N ALA A 136 -8.49 -5.51 -14.00
CA ALA A 136 -8.03 -6.90 -14.14
C ALA A 136 -9.18 -7.92 -14.12
N THR A 137 -10.08 -7.81 -13.15
CA THR A 137 -11.24 -8.71 -13.02
C THR A 137 -12.23 -8.53 -14.17
N LEU A 138 -12.48 -7.29 -14.59
CA LEU A 138 -13.36 -6.99 -15.72
C LEU A 138 -12.77 -7.52 -17.04
N PHE A 139 -11.47 -7.34 -17.25
CA PHE A 139 -10.76 -7.89 -18.42
C PHE A 139 -10.90 -9.42 -18.49
N MET A 140 -10.65 -10.10 -17.39
CA MET A 140 -10.80 -11.56 -17.32
C MET A 140 -12.23 -12.01 -17.62
N ARG A 141 -13.23 -11.32 -17.07
CA ARG A 141 -14.64 -11.65 -17.29
C ARG A 141 -15.11 -11.34 -18.69
N ASP A 142 -14.86 -10.12 -19.18
CA ASP A 142 -15.52 -9.59 -20.39
C ASP A 142 -14.72 -9.88 -21.66
N TYR A 143 -13.39 -9.86 -21.60
CA TYR A 143 -12.51 -10.15 -22.74
C TYR A 143 -12.11 -11.61 -22.80
N ALA A 144 -11.58 -12.17 -21.71
CA ALA A 144 -11.17 -13.57 -21.68
C ALA A 144 -12.36 -14.54 -21.46
N LYS A 145 -13.59 -14.01 -21.26
CA LYS A 145 -14.84 -14.79 -21.10
C LYS A 145 -14.77 -15.85 -20.00
N THR A 146 -14.05 -15.57 -18.92
CA THR A 146 -13.93 -16.50 -17.79
C THR A 146 -15.16 -16.45 -16.87
N GLY A 147 -15.43 -17.53 -16.14
CA GLY A 147 -16.46 -17.53 -15.11
C GLY A 147 -16.13 -16.58 -13.95
N ALA A 148 -17.15 -16.16 -13.20
CA ALA A 148 -17.04 -15.12 -12.17
C ALA A 148 -15.93 -15.41 -11.12
N ALA A 149 -15.79 -16.63 -10.66
CA ALA A 149 -14.75 -17.01 -9.71
C ALA A 149 -13.34 -16.86 -10.33
N LEU A 150 -13.13 -17.35 -11.57
CA LEU A 150 -11.85 -17.27 -12.24
C LEU A 150 -11.48 -15.83 -12.64
N ALA A 151 -12.48 -14.98 -12.90
CA ALA A 151 -12.25 -13.57 -13.22
C ALA A 151 -11.50 -12.83 -12.09
N GLY A 152 -11.74 -13.18 -10.84
CA GLY A 152 -11.02 -12.62 -9.69
C GLY A 152 -9.52 -12.96 -9.65
N SER A 153 -9.08 -14.00 -10.37
CA SER A 153 -7.66 -14.40 -10.39
C SER A 153 -6.76 -13.32 -10.99
N GLY A 154 -7.24 -12.50 -11.93
CA GLY A 154 -6.49 -11.38 -12.49
C GLY A 154 -6.04 -10.38 -11.42
N TYR A 155 -6.94 -10.04 -10.51
CA TYR A 155 -6.65 -9.18 -9.36
C TYR A 155 -5.62 -9.82 -8.40
N VAL A 156 -5.83 -11.09 -8.05
CA VAL A 156 -4.92 -11.82 -7.14
C VAL A 156 -3.51 -11.90 -7.71
N VAL A 157 -3.37 -12.22 -8.99
CA VAL A 157 -2.06 -12.30 -9.67
C VAL A 157 -1.38 -10.94 -9.68
N LEU A 158 -2.09 -9.86 -10.01
CA LEU A 158 -1.56 -8.50 -10.00
C LEU A 158 -0.99 -8.14 -8.62
N LEU A 159 -1.77 -8.31 -7.57
CA LEU A 159 -1.34 -7.94 -6.21
C LEU A 159 -0.23 -8.86 -5.66
N SER A 160 -0.24 -10.14 -6.04
CA SER A 160 0.85 -11.05 -5.70
C SER A 160 2.18 -10.61 -6.34
N THR A 161 2.12 -10.15 -7.59
CA THR A 161 3.30 -9.62 -8.30
C THR A 161 3.79 -8.32 -7.66
N HIS A 162 2.87 -7.43 -7.26
CA HIS A 162 3.21 -6.22 -6.50
C HIS A 162 3.89 -6.56 -5.16
N ALA A 163 3.35 -7.54 -4.42
CA ALA A 163 3.96 -7.98 -3.17
C ALA A 163 5.40 -8.46 -3.38
N LEU A 164 5.63 -9.30 -4.38
CA LEU A 164 6.98 -9.80 -4.73
C LEU A 164 7.93 -8.64 -5.06
N GLY A 165 7.51 -7.70 -5.91
CA GLY A 165 8.29 -6.53 -6.26
C GLY A 165 8.67 -5.68 -5.04
N ARG A 166 7.73 -5.44 -4.14
CA ARG A 166 7.93 -4.66 -2.91
C ARG A 166 8.86 -5.33 -1.91
N PHE A 167 8.80 -6.66 -1.76
CA PHE A 167 9.75 -7.40 -0.91
C PHE A 167 11.17 -7.42 -1.48
N ILE A 168 11.32 -7.41 -2.82
CA ILE A 168 12.62 -7.34 -3.48
C ILE A 168 13.18 -5.90 -3.44
N ALA A 169 12.32 -4.88 -3.40
CA ALA A 169 12.73 -3.48 -3.43
C ALA A 169 13.61 -3.09 -2.24
N ASP A 170 13.26 -3.48 -1.00
CA ASP A 170 14.03 -3.11 0.19
C ASP A 170 15.49 -3.61 0.15
N PRO A 171 15.80 -4.90 -0.17
CA PRO A 171 17.16 -5.35 -0.39
C PRO A 171 17.90 -4.61 -1.52
N LEU A 172 17.19 -4.29 -2.61
CA LEU A 172 17.78 -3.54 -3.73
C LEU A 172 18.14 -2.11 -3.33
N VAL A 173 17.23 -1.43 -2.62
CA VAL A 173 17.47 -0.08 -2.09
C VAL A 173 18.64 -0.10 -1.09
N GLY A 174 18.70 -1.11 -0.22
CA GLY A 174 19.80 -1.27 0.72
C GLY A 174 21.17 -1.50 0.04
N ARG A 175 21.18 -2.14 -1.13
CA ARG A 175 22.41 -2.46 -1.87
C ARG A 175 22.86 -1.38 -2.86
N PHE A 176 21.94 -0.82 -3.61
CA PHE A 176 22.22 0.08 -4.74
C PHE A 176 21.86 1.53 -4.47
N GLY A 177 21.15 1.80 -3.37
CA GLY A 177 20.60 3.09 -3.04
C GLY A 177 19.31 3.44 -3.79
N PRO A 178 18.50 4.36 -3.24
CA PRO A 178 17.15 4.66 -3.77
C PRO A 178 17.19 5.24 -5.19
N ARG A 179 18.19 6.06 -5.52
CA ARG A 179 18.31 6.69 -6.86
C ARG A 179 18.51 5.67 -7.98
N ALA A 180 19.36 4.65 -7.75
CA ALA A 180 19.63 3.62 -8.74
C ALA A 180 18.42 2.73 -8.97
N VAL A 181 17.68 2.39 -7.90
CA VAL A 181 16.46 1.58 -7.97
C VAL A 181 15.35 2.31 -8.72
N VAL A 182 15.11 3.61 -8.42
CA VAL A 182 14.11 4.42 -9.14
C VAL A 182 14.47 4.62 -10.62
N ALA A 183 15.76 4.72 -10.96
CA ALA A 183 16.18 4.90 -12.35
C ALA A 183 16.14 3.58 -13.17
N GLY A 184 16.12 2.44 -12.51
CA GLY A 184 16.08 1.11 -13.14
C GLY A 184 14.69 0.48 -13.25
N GLY A 185 13.68 1.00 -12.53
CA GLY A 185 12.28 0.55 -12.53
C GLY A 185 11.41 1.43 -13.38
#